data_47f742c7e4e7841d780cad71b3ea819b
#
_entry.id   47f742c7e4e7841d780cad71b3ea819b
#
_cell.length_a   1.000
_cell.length_b   1.000
_cell.length_c   1.000
_cell.angle_alpha   90.00
_cell.angle_beta   90.00
_cell.angle_gamma   90.00
#
_symmetry.space_group_name_H-M   'P 1'
#
loop_
_entity.id
_entity.type
_entity.pdbx_description
1 polymer ?
#
loop_
_entity_poly.entity_id
_entity_poly.type
_entity_poly.pdbx_seq_one_letter_code
_entity_poly.pdbx_strand_id
1 'polypeptide(L)'
;MKYDEERKEIESRFQTIWAASDYKGIPIIFENVPFKVIPGKDYVAIQILAAGGEKLEMGNTFFRNEGIIQFDIYVREETGSATGKKMADVISDSFRNVRFGDAASGYILTRTPSFRSLGVDDGRFRMVLSVEYQRDVSIA
;
A
#
# COMPACT_ATOMS: atom_id res chain seq x y z
N MET A 1 2.87 -16.64 -12.95
CA MET A 1 3.00 -15.33 -12.32
C MET A 1 1.87 -15.09 -11.36
N LYS A 2 2.18 -14.66 -10.21
CA LYS A 2 1.30 -14.75 -9.06
C LYS A 2 0.91 -13.35 -8.55
N TYR A 3 0.19 -12.58 -9.38
CA TYR A 3 -0.30 -11.26 -8.98
C TYR A 3 -1.17 -11.33 -7.73
N ASP A 4 -1.93 -12.41 -7.58
CA ASP A 4 -2.76 -12.61 -6.39
C ASP A 4 -1.91 -12.86 -5.14
N GLU A 5 -0.84 -13.61 -5.26
CA GLU A 5 0.09 -13.80 -4.15
C GLU A 5 0.78 -12.50 -3.76
N GLU A 6 1.16 -11.69 -4.74
CA GLU A 6 1.73 -10.37 -4.53
C GLU A 6 0.76 -9.47 -3.76
N ARG A 7 -0.50 -9.44 -4.20
CA ARG A 7 -1.55 -8.71 -3.51
C ARG A 7 -1.72 -9.16 -2.06
N LYS A 8 -1.79 -10.48 -1.86
CA LYS A 8 -1.96 -11.05 -0.52
C LYS A 8 -0.82 -10.67 0.42
N GLU A 9 0.42 -10.72 -0.06
CA GLU A 9 1.57 -10.36 0.75
C GLU A 9 1.53 -8.89 1.16
N ILE A 10 1.22 -8.01 0.23
CA ILE A 10 1.16 -6.58 0.49
C ILE A 10 0.01 -6.25 1.44
N GLU A 11 -1.18 -6.76 1.16
CA GLU A 11 -2.36 -6.49 2.00
C GLU A 11 -2.22 -7.08 3.39
N SER A 12 -1.67 -8.28 3.51
CA SER A 12 -1.45 -8.93 4.80
C SER A 12 -0.45 -8.16 5.66
N ARG A 13 0.61 -7.67 5.05
CA ARG A 13 1.59 -6.84 5.77
C ARG A 13 0.92 -5.58 6.30
N PHE A 14 0.12 -4.91 5.48
CA PHE A 14 -0.57 -3.70 5.91
C PHE A 14 -1.57 -4.00 7.02
N GLN A 15 -2.38 -5.05 6.88
CA GLN A 15 -3.35 -5.44 7.90
C GLN A 15 -2.68 -5.73 9.25
N THR A 16 -1.58 -6.47 9.24
CA THR A 16 -0.85 -6.83 10.46
C THR A 16 -0.30 -5.58 11.16
N ILE A 17 0.29 -4.68 10.40
CA ILE A 17 0.87 -3.45 10.94
C ILE A 17 -0.22 -2.53 11.48
N TRP A 18 -1.31 -2.40 10.73
CA TRP A 18 -2.43 -1.53 11.10
C TRP A 18 -3.13 -2.01 12.37
N ALA A 19 -3.31 -3.32 12.50
CA ALA A 19 -3.91 -3.93 13.67
C ALA A 19 -3.07 -3.75 14.95
N ALA A 20 -1.76 -3.61 14.79
CA ALA A 20 -0.84 -3.37 15.90
C ALA A 20 -0.65 -1.88 16.20
N SER A 21 -1.20 -0.99 15.41
CA SER A 21 -1.06 0.45 15.57
C SER A 21 -2.16 1.04 16.44
N ASP A 22 -2.01 2.33 16.78
CA ASP A 22 -3.05 3.08 17.49
C ASP A 22 -4.28 3.35 16.62
N TYR A 23 -4.20 3.05 15.32
CA TYR A 23 -5.25 3.33 14.34
C TYR A 23 -6.03 2.08 13.93
N LYS A 24 -5.94 1.01 14.68
CA LYS A 24 -6.57 -0.28 14.38
C LYS A 24 -8.09 -0.21 14.20
N GLY A 25 -8.73 0.81 14.80
CA GLY A 25 -10.17 1.02 14.64
C GLY A 25 -10.57 1.75 13.37
N ILE A 26 -9.60 2.27 12.61
CA ILE A 26 -9.86 2.98 11.37
C ILE A 26 -9.96 1.95 10.23
N PRO A 27 -11.07 1.91 9.49
CA PRO A 27 -11.26 0.89 8.46
C PRO A 27 -10.32 1.04 7.27
N ILE A 28 -9.96 -0.10 6.69
CA ILE A 28 -9.17 -0.19 5.48
C ILE A 28 -10.10 -0.56 4.34
N ILE A 29 -10.04 0.19 3.24
CA ILE A 29 -10.76 -0.12 2.01
C ILE A 29 -9.78 -0.82 1.06
N PHE A 30 -10.12 -2.06 0.69
CA PHE A 30 -9.32 -2.83 -0.26
C PHE A 30 -9.86 -2.67 -1.68
N GLU A 31 -9.01 -2.94 -2.67
CA GLU A 31 -9.39 -2.85 -4.08
C GLU A 31 -10.60 -3.72 -4.39
N ASN A 32 -11.52 -3.15 -5.16
CA ASN A 32 -12.69 -3.85 -5.67
C ASN A 32 -13.55 -4.53 -4.60
N VAL A 33 -13.51 -4.02 -3.38
CA VAL A 33 -14.35 -4.48 -2.27
C VAL A 33 -15.36 -3.38 -1.97
N PRO A 34 -16.68 -3.67 -1.97
CA PRO A 34 -17.69 -2.67 -1.63
C PRO A 34 -17.45 -2.09 -0.24
N PHE A 35 -17.52 -0.77 -0.14
CA PHE A 35 -17.37 -0.08 1.13
C PHE A 35 -18.34 1.08 1.19
N LYS A 36 -19.12 1.14 2.27
CA LYS A 36 -20.04 2.24 2.50
C LYS A 36 -19.35 3.29 3.36
N VAL A 37 -19.09 4.46 2.77
CA VAL A 37 -18.49 5.58 3.49
C VAL A 37 -19.45 6.10 4.53
N ILE A 38 -19.00 6.19 5.78
CA ILE A 38 -19.77 6.72 6.88
C ILE A 38 -19.35 8.18 7.10
N PRO A 39 -20.27 9.16 7.00
CA PRO A 39 -19.93 10.56 7.24
C PRO A 39 -19.29 10.76 8.62
N GLY A 40 -18.24 11.60 8.69
CA GLY A 40 -17.56 11.90 9.95
C GLY A 40 -16.59 10.83 10.43
N LYS A 41 -16.29 9.83 9.61
CA LYS A 41 -15.32 8.79 9.95
C LYS A 41 -14.08 8.87 9.06
N ASP A 42 -12.93 8.57 9.66
CA ASP A 42 -11.66 8.46 8.94
C ASP A 42 -11.55 7.09 8.31
N TYR A 43 -10.81 6.96 7.22
CA TYR A 43 -10.53 5.66 6.61
C TYR A 43 -9.27 5.73 5.74
N VAL A 44 -8.74 4.56 5.41
CA VAL A 44 -7.57 4.41 4.53
C VAL A 44 -7.92 3.44 3.42
N ALA A 45 -7.60 3.81 2.18
CA ALA A 45 -7.75 2.93 1.04
C ALA A 45 -6.38 2.50 0.54
N ILE A 46 -6.26 1.23 0.15
CA ILE A 46 -5.03 0.70 -0.44
C ILE A 46 -5.31 0.26 -1.87
N GLN A 47 -4.41 0.61 -2.79
CA GLN A 47 -4.44 0.17 -4.18
C GLN A 47 -3.06 -0.33 -4.57
N ILE A 48 -3.02 -1.37 -5.38
CA ILE A 48 -1.78 -1.90 -5.93
C ILE A 48 -1.84 -1.69 -7.45
N LEU A 49 -0.98 -0.78 -7.94
CA LEU A 49 -0.97 -0.38 -9.33
C LEU A 49 0.21 -1.07 -10.03
N ALA A 50 -0.06 -2.17 -10.72
CA ALA A 50 0.98 -2.86 -11.47
C ALA A 50 1.47 -1.95 -12.60
N ALA A 51 2.78 -1.73 -12.67
CA ALA A 51 3.37 -0.79 -13.62
C ALA A 51 4.10 -1.47 -14.77
N GLY A 52 4.28 -2.80 -14.71
CA GLY A 52 4.91 -3.55 -15.80
C GLY A 52 5.70 -4.74 -15.29
N GLY A 53 6.23 -5.48 -16.23
CA GLY A 53 7.08 -6.61 -15.96
C GLY A 53 8.20 -6.67 -16.98
N GLU A 54 9.32 -7.23 -16.60
CA GLU A 54 10.42 -7.43 -17.53
C GLU A 54 11.08 -8.78 -17.31
N LYS A 55 11.67 -9.30 -18.36
CA LYS A 55 12.45 -10.52 -18.31
C LYS A 55 13.89 -10.16 -17.92
N LEU A 56 14.42 -10.78 -16.88
CA LEU A 56 15.72 -10.46 -16.32
C LEU A 56 16.88 -11.23 -16.97
N GLU A 57 16.57 -12.23 -17.81
CA GLU A 57 17.59 -13.04 -18.47
C GLU A 57 17.15 -13.43 -19.88
N MET A 58 18.07 -14.03 -20.63
CA MET A 58 17.77 -14.52 -21.98
C MET A 58 16.79 -15.69 -22.00
N GLY A 59 16.73 -16.47 -20.91
CA GLY A 59 15.73 -17.53 -20.73
C GLY A 59 14.38 -16.95 -20.34
N ASN A 60 13.45 -17.81 -19.98
CA ASN A 60 12.09 -17.43 -19.60
C ASN A 60 11.76 -17.84 -18.16
N THR A 61 12.78 -17.83 -17.29
CA THR A 61 12.63 -18.32 -15.91
C THR A 61 12.69 -17.24 -14.86
N PHE A 62 13.26 -16.07 -15.16
CA PHE A 62 13.36 -14.95 -14.22
C PHE A 62 12.68 -13.71 -14.77
N PHE A 63 11.77 -13.16 -13.97
CA PHE A 63 10.98 -12.00 -14.33
C PHE A 63 10.94 -11.02 -13.17
N ARG A 64 10.80 -9.74 -13.48
CA ARG A 64 10.61 -8.67 -12.51
C ARG A 64 9.24 -8.04 -12.72
N ASN A 65 8.44 -8.02 -11.68
CA ASN A 65 7.22 -7.25 -11.63
C ASN A 65 7.50 -5.96 -10.87
N GLU A 66 6.98 -4.86 -11.37
CA GLU A 66 7.11 -3.56 -10.74
C GLU A 66 5.73 -2.95 -10.58
N GLY A 67 5.60 -2.06 -9.61
CA GLY A 67 4.36 -1.37 -9.38
C GLY A 67 4.48 -0.33 -8.29
N ILE A 68 3.32 0.19 -7.92
CA ILE A 68 3.19 1.20 -6.87
C ILE A 68 2.10 0.76 -5.92
N ILE A 69 2.41 0.78 -4.61
CA ILE A 69 1.41 0.60 -3.57
C ILE A 69 0.96 2.01 -3.20
N GLN A 70 -0.32 2.32 -3.38
CA GLN A 70 -0.86 3.62 -3.07
C GLN A 70 -1.79 3.52 -1.87
N PHE A 71 -1.55 4.38 -0.88
CA PHE A 71 -2.40 4.50 0.30
C PHE A 71 -3.07 5.88 0.25
N ASP A 72 -4.39 5.89 0.23
CA ASP A 72 -5.18 7.13 0.31
C ASP A 72 -5.71 7.25 1.73
N ILE A 73 -5.31 8.31 2.42
CA ILE A 73 -5.69 8.56 3.81
C ILE A 73 -6.73 9.67 3.81
N TYR A 74 -7.92 9.36 4.34
CA TYR A 74 -9.02 10.30 4.43
C TYR A 74 -9.32 10.58 5.89
N VAL A 75 -9.17 11.84 6.29
CA VAL A 75 -9.50 12.28 7.65
C VAL A 75 -10.61 13.30 7.60
N ARG A 76 -11.32 13.43 8.71
CA ARG A 76 -12.43 14.38 8.81
C ARG A 76 -11.94 15.80 8.54
N GLU A 77 -12.78 16.57 7.84
CA GLU A 77 -12.53 17.97 7.59
C GLU A 77 -12.45 18.75 8.90
N GLU A 78 -11.60 19.78 8.94
CA GLU A 78 -11.44 20.70 10.07
C GLU A 78 -10.86 20.11 11.37
N THR A 79 -10.34 18.89 11.31
CA THR A 79 -9.67 18.29 12.49
C THR A 79 -8.16 18.51 12.49
N GLY A 80 -7.64 19.24 11.49
CA GLY A 80 -6.22 19.44 11.31
C GLY A 80 -5.57 18.28 10.59
N SER A 81 -4.27 18.39 10.35
CA SER A 81 -3.53 17.39 9.57
C SER A 81 -2.74 16.40 10.43
N ALA A 82 -2.72 16.58 11.75
CA ALA A 82 -1.86 15.78 12.62
C ALA A 82 -2.18 14.28 12.58
N THR A 83 -3.46 13.93 12.70
CA THR A 83 -3.87 12.52 12.69
C THR A 83 -3.53 11.84 11.38
N GLY A 84 -3.84 12.48 10.24
CA GLY A 84 -3.52 11.92 8.93
C GLY A 84 -2.03 11.75 8.71
N LYS A 85 -1.22 12.72 9.15
CA LYS A 85 0.23 12.62 9.02
C LYS A 85 0.81 11.53 9.91
N LYS A 86 0.28 11.34 11.12
CA LYS A 86 0.70 10.24 11.98
C LYS A 86 0.34 8.88 11.39
N MET A 87 -0.82 8.77 10.77
CA MET A 87 -1.21 7.56 10.03
C MET A 87 -0.25 7.31 8.88
N ALA A 88 0.11 8.33 8.14
CA ALA A 88 1.09 8.23 7.05
C ALA A 88 2.46 7.80 7.59
N ASP A 89 2.86 8.28 8.75
CA ASP A 89 4.13 7.88 9.39
C ASP A 89 4.14 6.39 9.70
N VAL A 90 3.06 5.86 10.25
CA VAL A 90 2.94 4.41 10.54
C VAL A 90 3.11 3.59 9.26
N ILE A 91 2.40 3.97 8.21
CA ILE A 91 2.47 3.27 6.92
C ILE A 91 3.86 3.41 6.30
N SER A 92 4.40 4.62 6.29
CA SER A 92 5.71 4.91 5.72
C SER A 92 6.81 4.12 6.41
N ASP A 93 6.82 4.08 7.74
CA ASP A 93 7.82 3.33 8.50
C ASP A 93 7.75 1.83 8.22
N SER A 94 6.56 1.34 7.92
CA SER A 94 6.31 -0.08 7.68
C SER A 94 6.70 -0.54 6.29
N PHE A 95 6.71 0.36 5.32
CA PHE A 95 6.98 0.04 3.91
C PHE A 95 8.24 0.71 3.35
N ARG A 96 8.99 1.45 4.16
CA ARG A 96 10.18 2.14 3.68
C ARG A 96 11.35 1.17 3.53
N ASN A 97 11.78 0.96 2.27
CA ASN A 97 12.98 0.18 1.93
C ASN A 97 13.04 -1.17 2.67
N VAL A 98 11.95 -1.93 2.60
CA VAL A 98 11.83 -3.23 3.26
C VAL A 98 11.74 -4.35 2.25
N ARG A 99 12.07 -5.56 2.71
CA ARG A 99 11.90 -6.79 1.95
C ARG A 99 10.99 -7.70 2.74
N PHE A 100 9.96 -8.25 2.10
CA PHE A 100 9.01 -9.14 2.76
C PHE A 100 8.47 -10.17 1.77
N GLY A 101 7.69 -11.13 2.27
CA GLY A 101 7.21 -12.25 1.51
C GLY A 101 8.11 -13.47 1.74
N ASP A 102 8.14 -14.40 0.79
CA ASP A 102 8.95 -15.61 0.90
C ASP A 102 9.75 -15.86 -0.38
N ALA A 103 10.76 -16.73 -0.26
CA ALA A 103 11.65 -17.05 -1.37
C ALA A 103 10.93 -17.82 -2.49
N ALA A 104 9.91 -18.60 -2.17
CA ALA A 104 9.20 -19.42 -3.15
C ALA A 104 8.40 -18.59 -4.14
N SER A 105 7.75 -17.52 -3.64
CA SER A 105 6.95 -16.60 -4.47
C SER A 105 7.74 -15.41 -4.98
N GLY A 106 8.96 -15.24 -4.49
CA GLY A 106 9.77 -14.04 -4.72
C GLY A 106 9.51 -12.97 -3.69
N TYR A 107 10.58 -12.37 -3.17
CA TYR A 107 10.44 -11.30 -2.19
C TYR A 107 9.97 -10.01 -2.85
N ILE A 108 9.17 -9.25 -2.11
CA ILE A 108 8.76 -7.92 -2.49
C ILE A 108 9.73 -6.93 -1.84
N LEU A 109 10.31 -6.07 -2.65
CA LEU A 109 11.26 -5.04 -2.21
C LEU A 109 10.59 -3.68 -2.44
N THR A 110 10.50 -2.88 -1.40
CA THR A 110 9.93 -1.54 -1.50
C THR A 110 11.02 -0.49 -1.48
N ARG A 111 10.67 0.69 -1.99
CA ARG A 111 11.55 1.86 -2.00
C ARG A 111 11.09 2.89 -0.99
N THR A 112 11.66 4.08 -1.03
CA THR A 112 11.30 5.17 -0.13
C THR A 112 9.93 5.72 -0.49
N PRO A 113 9.00 5.79 0.47
CA PRO A 113 7.66 6.32 0.21
C PRO A 113 7.67 7.80 -0.16
N SER A 114 6.72 8.20 -0.99
CA SER A 114 6.45 9.60 -1.33
C SER A 114 5.12 10.02 -0.75
N PHE A 115 5.07 11.17 -0.11
CA PHE A 115 3.87 11.66 0.56
C PHE A 115 3.39 12.96 -0.09
N ARG A 116 2.07 13.08 -0.29
CA ARG A 116 1.44 14.31 -0.76
C ARG A 116 0.15 14.57 -0.01
N SER A 117 -0.08 15.84 0.31
CA SER A 117 -1.34 16.31 0.85
C SER A 117 -2.16 16.90 -0.30
N LEU A 118 -3.38 16.42 -0.49
CA LEU A 118 -4.24 16.82 -1.61
C LEU A 118 -5.33 17.82 -1.21
N GLY A 119 -5.46 18.14 0.10
CA GLY A 119 -6.46 19.05 0.59
C GLY A 119 -7.83 18.41 0.73
N VAL A 120 -8.88 19.24 0.78
CA VAL A 120 -10.24 18.78 1.02
C VAL A 120 -10.84 18.17 -0.26
N ASP A 121 -11.45 17.01 -0.13
CA ASP A 121 -12.14 16.31 -1.19
C ASP A 121 -13.38 15.65 -0.59
N ASP A 122 -14.55 16.06 -1.05
CA ASP A 122 -15.86 15.53 -0.61
C ASP A 122 -16.02 15.52 0.91
N GLY A 123 -15.70 16.64 1.55
CA GLY A 123 -15.85 16.80 3.00
C GLY A 123 -14.78 16.11 3.84
N ARG A 124 -13.72 15.64 3.22
CA ARG A 124 -12.59 15.00 3.91
C ARG A 124 -11.27 15.59 3.44
N PHE A 125 -10.30 15.63 4.35
CA PHE A 125 -8.94 16.00 4.01
C PHE A 125 -8.21 14.73 3.52
N ARG A 126 -7.68 14.79 2.32
CA ARG A 126 -7.07 13.63 1.66
C ARG A 126 -5.56 13.76 1.56
N MET A 127 -4.87 12.70 1.89
CA MET A 127 -3.43 12.57 1.75
C MET A 127 -3.11 11.28 1.01
N VAL A 128 -2.03 11.28 0.24
CA VAL A 128 -1.60 10.11 -0.54
C VAL A 128 -0.17 9.75 -0.20
N LEU A 129 0.05 8.47 0.09
CA LEU A 129 1.37 7.89 0.27
C LEU A 129 1.57 6.85 -0.82
N SER A 130 2.64 6.97 -1.59
CA SER A 130 2.96 6.05 -2.69
C SER A 130 4.30 5.38 -2.43
N VAL A 131 4.35 4.07 -2.61
CA VAL A 131 5.57 3.28 -2.42
C VAL A 131 5.81 2.44 -3.66
N GLU A 132 6.93 2.67 -4.33
CA GLU A 132 7.32 1.80 -5.44
C GLU A 132 7.80 0.47 -4.91
N TYR A 133 7.48 -0.61 -5.62
CA TYR A 133 7.92 -1.95 -5.27
C TYR A 133 8.35 -2.73 -6.50
N GLN A 134 9.12 -3.78 -6.25
CA GLN A 134 9.45 -4.77 -7.27
C GLN A 134 9.43 -6.16 -6.65
N ARG A 135 9.16 -7.15 -7.48
CA ARG A 135 9.26 -8.56 -7.10
C ARG A 135 9.93 -9.33 -8.22
N ASP A 136 11.01 -10.00 -7.89
CA ASP A 136 11.72 -10.86 -8.82
C ASP A 136 11.22 -12.29 -8.62
N VAL A 137 10.80 -12.91 -9.70
CA VAL A 137 10.17 -14.22 -9.66
C VAL A 137 10.93 -15.19 -10.54
N SER A 138 11.20 -16.38 -10.01
CA SER A 138 11.70 -17.51 -10.77
C SER A 138 10.56 -18.49 -10.99
N ILE A 139 10.36 -18.89 -12.24
CA ILE A 139 9.35 -19.91 -12.61
C ILE A 139 9.99 -21.19 -13.10
N ALA A 140 11.29 -21.33 -12.86
CA ALA A 140 12.03 -22.54 -13.22
C ALA A 140 11.63 -23.72 -12.33
#